data_52822cf4f206d3878c827d0814a43667
#
_entry.id   52822cf4f206d3878c827d0814a43667
#
_cell.length_a   1.000
_cell.length_b   1.000
_cell.length_c   1.000
_cell.angle_alpha   90.00
_cell.angle_beta   90.00
_cell.angle_gamma   90.00
#
_symmetry.space_group_name_H-M   'P 1'
#
loop_
_entity.id
_entity.type
_entity.pdbx_description
1 polymer ?
#
loop_
_entity_poly.entity_id
_entity_poly.type
_entity_poly.pdbx_seq_one_letter_code
_entity_poly.pdbx_strand_id
1 'polypeptide(L)'
;MRLWGVSMVRNEEDIVEAFVRHNLTRLDGLVVVDHGSTDRTLEILDALRTEQLPIVVLKSETVGYLQAEITTQASRDAFARADADAVFPIDADEFLRIPSRPVLERALAALPPGHYGQIAWPTFVPPLDGTPRGILETLRVSRRAAAKRASGGHAPHPKSRKVVLTRRF
;
A
#
# COMPACT_ATOMS: atom_id res chain seq x y z
N MET A 1 -0.96 -18.66 -3.42
CA MET A 1 -0.88 -17.46 -4.30
C MET A 1 0.33 -16.63 -3.89
N ARG A 2 1.02 -16.01 -4.84
CA ARG A 2 2.08 -15.02 -4.58
C ARG A 2 1.46 -13.62 -4.64
N LEU A 3 1.44 -12.93 -3.50
CA LEU A 3 0.84 -11.60 -3.34
C LEU A 3 1.95 -10.56 -3.21
N TRP A 4 1.97 -9.59 -4.08
CA TRP A 4 2.98 -8.54 -4.10
C TRP A 4 2.35 -7.17 -3.90
N GLY A 5 3.05 -6.30 -3.17
CA GLY A 5 2.72 -4.89 -3.10
C GLY A 5 3.56 -4.08 -4.09
N VAL A 6 3.02 -2.96 -4.53
CA VAL A 6 3.73 -1.97 -5.35
C VAL A 6 3.48 -0.60 -4.76
N SER A 7 4.55 0.14 -4.49
CA SER A 7 4.47 1.49 -3.93
C SER A 7 5.44 2.43 -4.64
N MET A 8 5.03 3.67 -4.86
CA MET A 8 5.92 4.76 -5.18
C MET A 8 6.15 5.58 -3.91
N VAL A 9 7.40 5.86 -3.58
CA VAL A 9 7.79 6.60 -2.38
C VAL A 9 8.62 7.82 -2.74
N ARG A 10 8.51 8.88 -1.92
CA ARG A 10 9.36 10.06 -2.01
C ARG A 10 9.42 10.79 -0.68
N ASN A 11 10.61 10.82 -0.05
CA ASN A 11 10.84 11.46 1.25
C ASN A 11 9.93 10.90 2.35
N GLU A 12 10.01 9.59 2.57
CA GLU A 12 9.17 8.81 3.51
C GLU A 12 10.03 8.21 4.64
N GLU A 13 11.15 8.86 5.02
CA GLU A 13 12.10 8.32 6.01
C GLU A 13 11.47 8.01 7.37
N ASP A 14 10.40 8.69 7.73
CA ASP A 14 9.68 8.52 8.99
C ASP A 14 8.76 7.30 9.02
N ILE A 15 8.35 6.79 7.85
CA ILE A 15 7.31 5.76 7.75
C ILE A 15 7.74 4.53 6.93
N VAL A 16 8.69 4.65 6.02
CA VAL A 16 8.99 3.62 5.01
C VAL A 16 9.41 2.28 5.64
N GLU A 17 10.15 2.28 6.75
CA GLU A 17 10.51 1.04 7.44
C GLU A 17 9.27 0.34 8.02
N ALA A 18 8.42 1.08 8.73
CA ALA A 18 7.17 0.55 9.28
C ALA A 18 6.24 0.04 8.17
N PHE A 19 6.14 0.77 7.07
CA PHE A 19 5.39 0.39 5.88
C PHE A 19 5.86 -0.96 5.31
N VAL A 20 7.15 -1.12 5.07
CA VAL A 20 7.73 -2.34 4.52
C VAL A 20 7.51 -3.51 5.47
N ARG A 21 7.91 -3.38 6.75
CA ARG A 21 7.81 -4.47 7.72
C ARG A 21 6.37 -4.91 7.93
N HIS A 22 5.44 -3.97 8.05
CA HIS A 22 4.02 -4.30 8.24
C HIS A 22 3.45 -5.04 7.04
N ASN A 23 3.62 -4.50 5.84
CA ASN A 23 2.99 -5.07 4.65
C ASN A 23 3.58 -6.44 4.29
N LEU A 24 4.85 -6.69 4.55
CA LEU A 24 5.47 -8.01 4.40
C LEU A 24 4.94 -9.07 5.38
N THR A 25 4.23 -8.69 6.43
CA THR A 25 3.49 -9.69 7.24
C THR A 25 2.29 -10.29 6.49
N ARG A 26 1.90 -9.71 5.37
CA ARG A 26 0.71 -10.08 4.57
C ARG A 26 1.04 -10.41 3.12
N LEU A 27 2.12 -9.89 2.60
CA LEU A 27 2.56 -10.02 1.22
C LEU A 27 3.84 -10.86 1.14
N ASP A 28 4.06 -11.47 -0.01
CA ASP A 28 5.26 -12.27 -0.28
C ASP A 28 6.41 -11.41 -0.79
N GLY A 29 6.15 -10.16 -1.15
CA GLY A 29 7.16 -9.20 -1.55
C GLY A 29 6.59 -7.82 -1.85
N LEU A 30 7.50 -6.84 -1.97
CA LEU A 30 7.19 -5.46 -2.30
C LEU A 30 8.12 -4.96 -3.42
N VAL A 31 7.54 -4.28 -4.39
CA VAL A 31 8.27 -3.41 -5.32
C VAL A 31 8.09 -1.97 -4.83
N VAL A 32 9.18 -1.34 -4.45
CA VAL A 32 9.21 0.05 -3.98
C VAL A 32 9.95 0.88 -5.02
N VAL A 33 9.25 1.84 -5.61
CA VAL A 33 9.83 2.76 -6.60
C VAL A 33 10.14 4.09 -5.91
N ASP A 34 11.42 4.37 -5.70
CA ASP A 34 11.86 5.67 -5.22
C ASP A 34 11.76 6.72 -6.34
N HIS A 35 11.02 7.79 -6.07
CA HIS A 35 10.81 8.89 -7.01
C HIS A 35 11.64 10.13 -6.62
N GLY A 36 12.94 9.93 -6.49
CA GLY A 36 13.90 11.00 -6.21
C GLY A 36 13.86 11.51 -4.77
N SER A 37 13.89 10.61 -3.79
CA SER A 37 14.04 10.99 -2.38
C SER A 37 15.39 11.67 -2.13
N THR A 38 15.36 12.67 -1.26
CA THR A 38 16.52 13.47 -0.83
C THR A 38 16.83 13.32 0.66
N ASP A 39 15.97 12.61 1.38
CA ASP A 39 16.10 12.23 2.78
C ASP A 39 16.73 10.82 2.90
N ARG A 40 16.59 10.18 4.07
CA ARG A 40 17.13 8.85 4.34
C ARG A 40 16.28 7.68 3.81
N THR A 41 15.24 7.94 3.03
CA THR A 41 14.34 6.89 2.50
C THR A 41 15.12 5.77 1.81
N LEU A 42 16.03 6.11 0.89
CA LEU A 42 16.84 5.12 0.16
C LEU A 42 17.83 4.36 1.07
N GLU A 43 18.44 5.04 2.04
CA GLU A 43 19.34 4.41 3.03
C GLU A 43 18.57 3.35 3.83
N ILE A 44 17.36 3.67 4.28
CA ILE A 44 16.49 2.75 5.03
C ILE A 44 16.09 1.55 4.15
N LEU A 45 15.68 1.78 2.91
CA LEU A 45 15.32 0.70 1.99
C LEU A 45 16.51 -0.23 1.68
N ASP A 46 17.73 0.31 1.54
CA ASP A 46 18.94 -0.48 1.34
C ASP A 46 19.31 -1.31 2.57
N ALA A 47 19.11 -0.77 3.79
CA ALA A 47 19.27 -1.52 5.03
C ALA A 47 18.29 -2.70 5.10
N LEU A 48 17.01 -2.48 4.79
CA LEU A 48 15.98 -3.53 4.75
C LEU A 48 16.30 -4.62 3.71
N ARG A 49 16.89 -4.26 2.57
CA ARG A 49 17.40 -5.22 1.57
C ARG A 49 18.53 -6.05 2.12
N THR A 50 19.44 -5.43 2.88
CA THR A 50 20.56 -6.13 3.51
C THR A 50 20.09 -7.15 4.56
N GLU A 51 18.95 -6.90 5.21
CA GLU A 51 18.25 -7.86 6.07
C GLU A 51 17.60 -9.02 5.29
N GLN A 52 17.74 -9.06 3.97
CA GLN A 52 17.16 -10.06 3.07
C GLN A 52 15.60 -10.05 3.06
N LEU A 53 14.99 -8.93 3.39
CA LEU A 53 13.55 -8.79 3.21
C LEU A 53 13.21 -8.86 1.71
N PRO A 54 12.06 -9.47 1.34
CA PRO A 54 11.67 -9.65 -0.05
C PRO A 54 11.16 -8.35 -0.68
N ILE A 55 12.07 -7.38 -0.84
CA ILE A 55 11.81 -6.09 -1.46
C ILE A 55 12.68 -5.88 -2.69
N VAL A 56 12.06 -5.29 -3.72
CA VAL A 56 12.74 -4.81 -4.93
C VAL A 56 12.68 -3.30 -4.92
N VAL A 57 13.82 -2.65 -4.84
CA VAL A 57 13.91 -1.18 -4.86
C VAL A 57 14.31 -0.74 -6.27
N LEU A 58 13.47 0.09 -6.87
CA LEU A 58 13.68 0.70 -8.18
C LEU A 58 13.81 2.22 -8.01
N LYS A 59 14.55 2.87 -8.90
CA LYS A 59 14.63 4.34 -8.95
C LYS A 59 13.91 4.83 -10.20
N SER A 60 13.07 5.85 -10.03
CA SER A 60 12.44 6.55 -11.15
C SER A 60 13.18 7.84 -11.41
N GLU A 61 13.69 7.99 -12.64
CA GLU A 61 14.31 9.24 -13.12
C GLU A 61 13.28 10.15 -13.82
N THR A 62 12.00 9.76 -13.78
CA THR A 62 10.93 10.51 -14.46
C THR A 62 10.74 11.89 -13.82
N VAL A 63 10.83 12.93 -14.62
CA VAL A 63 10.54 14.30 -14.17
C VAL A 63 9.02 14.49 -14.15
N GLY A 64 8.48 14.90 -12.99
CA GLY A 64 7.06 15.10 -12.79
C GLY A 64 6.40 14.00 -11.96
N TYR A 65 5.22 14.30 -11.42
CA TYR A 65 4.48 13.38 -10.55
C TYR A 65 3.57 12.48 -11.39
N LEU A 66 4.11 11.37 -11.89
CA LEU A 66 3.42 10.39 -12.73
C LEU A 66 3.15 9.08 -11.95
N GLN A 67 2.52 9.20 -10.78
CA GLN A 67 2.29 8.06 -9.88
C GLN A 67 1.52 6.92 -10.57
N ALA A 68 0.50 7.24 -11.34
CA ALA A 68 -0.33 6.22 -12.00
C ALA A 68 0.48 5.41 -13.03
N GLU A 69 1.32 6.06 -13.82
CA GLU A 69 2.17 5.41 -14.82
C GLU A 69 3.25 4.56 -14.16
N ILE A 70 3.93 5.12 -13.15
CA ILE A 70 5.00 4.44 -12.40
C ILE A 70 4.46 3.20 -11.69
N THR A 71 3.35 3.32 -10.96
CA THR A 71 2.75 2.18 -10.25
C THR A 71 2.16 1.15 -11.21
N THR A 72 1.62 1.58 -12.36
CA THR A 72 1.15 0.66 -13.40
C THR A 72 2.30 -0.15 -13.99
N GLN A 73 3.43 0.51 -14.33
CA GLN A 73 4.58 -0.20 -14.86
C GLN A 73 5.19 -1.15 -13.83
N ALA A 74 5.36 -0.71 -12.59
CA ALA A 74 5.85 -1.55 -11.50
C ALA A 74 4.92 -2.74 -11.22
N SER A 75 3.60 -2.57 -11.37
CA SER A 75 2.64 -3.68 -11.25
C SER A 75 2.81 -4.71 -12.36
N ARG A 76 3.02 -4.27 -13.60
CA ARG A 76 3.32 -5.17 -14.73
C ARG A 76 4.62 -5.94 -14.52
N ASP A 77 5.65 -5.25 -14.01
CA ASP A 77 6.93 -5.89 -13.68
C ASP A 77 6.80 -6.91 -12.54
N ALA A 78 5.97 -6.66 -11.53
CA ALA A 78 5.68 -7.62 -10.48
C ALA A 78 5.00 -8.89 -11.03
N PHE A 79 4.06 -8.76 -11.96
CA PHE A 79 3.48 -9.92 -12.64
C PHE A 79 4.47 -10.67 -13.50
N ALA A 80 5.33 -9.96 -14.24
CA ALA A 80 6.23 -10.56 -15.21
C ALA A 80 7.46 -11.20 -14.55
N ARG A 81 8.07 -10.54 -13.56
CA ARG A 81 9.37 -10.92 -13.01
C ARG A 81 9.29 -11.61 -11.65
N ALA A 82 8.34 -11.21 -10.81
CA ALA A 82 8.13 -11.83 -9.50
C ALA A 82 7.08 -12.95 -9.54
N ASP A 83 6.51 -13.21 -10.71
CA ASP A 83 5.47 -14.22 -10.92
C ASP A 83 4.30 -14.06 -9.94
N ALA A 84 3.91 -12.80 -9.67
CA ALA A 84 2.83 -12.48 -8.78
C ALA A 84 1.48 -13.02 -9.31
N ASP A 85 0.65 -13.55 -8.42
CA ASP A 85 -0.74 -13.90 -8.74
C ASP A 85 -1.68 -12.72 -8.52
N ALA A 86 -1.34 -11.85 -7.58
CA ALA A 86 -2.06 -10.60 -7.34
C ALA A 86 -1.11 -9.48 -6.90
N VAL A 87 -1.43 -8.25 -7.29
CA VAL A 87 -0.67 -7.04 -6.99
C VAL A 87 -1.56 -6.02 -6.29
N PHE A 88 -1.02 -5.43 -5.24
CA PHE A 88 -1.63 -4.42 -4.40
C PHE A 88 -0.91 -3.08 -4.60
N PRO A 89 -1.42 -2.18 -5.43
CA PRO A 89 -0.93 -0.81 -5.45
C PRO A 89 -1.32 -0.12 -4.13
N ILE A 90 -0.31 0.26 -3.34
CA ILE A 90 -0.47 0.85 -2.01
C ILE A 90 0.45 2.07 -1.87
N ASP A 91 0.00 3.11 -1.20
CA ASP A 91 0.82 4.28 -0.92
C ASP A 91 1.72 4.02 0.31
N ALA A 92 2.78 4.81 0.51
CA ALA A 92 3.76 4.58 1.58
C ALA A 92 3.19 4.71 3.00
N ASP A 93 2.05 5.38 3.15
CA ASP A 93 1.30 5.53 4.40
C ASP A 93 0.16 4.50 4.57
N GLU A 94 0.14 3.47 3.75
CA GLU A 94 -0.95 2.49 3.70
C GLU A 94 -0.53 1.11 4.23
N PHE A 95 -1.28 0.66 5.25
CA PHE A 95 -1.00 -0.57 5.99
C PHE A 95 -2.11 -1.60 5.78
N LEU A 96 -1.80 -2.70 5.08
CA LEU A 96 -2.78 -3.73 4.76
C LEU A 96 -3.35 -4.41 6.02
N ARG A 97 -4.67 -4.36 6.17
CA ARG A 97 -5.40 -5.07 7.22
C ARG A 97 -6.17 -6.24 6.61
N ILE A 98 -5.49 -7.35 6.54
CA ILE A 98 -6.06 -8.60 6.01
C ILE A 98 -6.32 -9.52 7.21
N PRO A 99 -7.58 -9.90 7.49
CA PRO A 99 -7.92 -10.72 8.65
C PRO A 99 -7.24 -12.09 8.58
N SER A 100 -7.19 -12.68 7.38
CA SER A 100 -6.65 -14.01 7.17
C SER A 100 -6.19 -14.17 5.71
N ARG A 101 -4.98 -14.67 5.51
CA ARG A 101 -4.42 -14.98 4.20
C ARG A 101 -5.31 -15.95 3.40
N PRO A 102 -5.79 -17.08 3.96
CA PRO A 102 -6.66 -17.99 3.22
C PRO A 102 -7.99 -17.37 2.79
N VAL A 103 -8.55 -16.45 3.59
CA VAL A 103 -9.78 -15.73 3.20
C VAL A 103 -9.53 -14.83 2.01
N LEU A 104 -8.44 -14.09 2.02
CA LEU A 104 -8.05 -13.22 0.91
C LEU A 104 -7.82 -14.04 -0.37
N GLU A 105 -7.05 -15.12 -0.28
CA GLU A 105 -6.73 -15.96 -1.45
C GLU A 105 -7.99 -16.59 -2.07
N ARG A 106 -8.94 -17.05 -1.25
CA ARG A 106 -10.24 -17.52 -1.76
C ARG A 106 -11.02 -16.41 -2.46
N ALA A 107 -11.02 -15.20 -1.89
CA ALA A 107 -11.71 -14.07 -2.49
C ALA A 107 -11.10 -13.68 -3.84
N LEU A 108 -9.76 -13.66 -3.94
CA LEU A 108 -9.05 -13.36 -5.18
C LEU A 108 -9.24 -14.46 -6.23
N ALA A 109 -9.24 -15.73 -5.82
CA ALA A 109 -9.47 -16.86 -6.71
C ALA A 109 -10.90 -16.89 -7.29
N ALA A 110 -11.85 -16.33 -6.58
CA ALA A 110 -13.24 -16.23 -7.01
C ALA A 110 -13.51 -15.07 -7.99
N LEU A 111 -12.54 -14.19 -8.21
CA LEU A 111 -12.70 -13.09 -9.16
C LEU A 111 -12.76 -13.63 -10.60
N PRO A 112 -13.77 -13.25 -11.39
CA PRO A 112 -13.82 -13.61 -12.80
C PRO A 112 -12.62 -13.01 -13.58
N PRO A 113 -12.22 -13.59 -14.70
CA PRO A 113 -11.23 -12.98 -15.60
C PRO A 113 -11.65 -11.56 -16.00
N GLY A 114 -10.69 -10.64 -16.08
CA GLY A 114 -10.95 -9.23 -16.41
C GLY A 114 -11.53 -8.40 -15.27
N HIS A 115 -11.63 -8.95 -14.06
CA HIS A 115 -12.12 -8.23 -12.88
C HIS A 115 -10.99 -7.99 -11.88
N TYR A 116 -11.10 -6.89 -11.14
CA TYR A 116 -10.20 -6.52 -10.06
C TYR A 116 -10.89 -6.59 -8.70
N GLY A 117 -10.13 -6.85 -7.66
CA GLY A 117 -10.61 -6.79 -6.28
C GLY A 117 -10.66 -5.35 -5.76
N GLN A 118 -11.45 -5.12 -4.72
CA GLN A 118 -11.46 -3.85 -3.99
C GLN A 118 -11.34 -4.11 -2.48
N ILE A 119 -10.42 -3.40 -1.84
CA ILE A 119 -10.24 -3.43 -0.39
C ILE A 119 -10.79 -2.13 0.21
N ALA A 120 -11.53 -2.25 1.32
CA ALA A 120 -12.00 -1.09 2.06
C ALA A 120 -10.82 -0.32 2.68
N TRP A 121 -10.88 0.98 2.60
CA TRP A 121 -9.83 1.91 3.00
C TRP A 121 -10.27 2.74 4.21
N PRO A 122 -10.00 2.33 5.44
CA PRO A 122 -10.24 3.17 6.62
C PRO A 122 -9.09 4.18 6.77
N THR A 123 -9.42 5.44 6.97
CA THR A 123 -8.43 6.46 7.33
C THR A 123 -8.19 6.44 8.83
N PHE A 124 -6.93 6.48 9.24
CA PHE A 124 -6.50 6.60 10.63
C PHE A 124 -5.92 7.99 10.86
N VAL A 125 -6.16 8.55 12.02
CA VAL A 125 -5.60 9.83 12.44
C VAL A 125 -4.88 9.60 13.77
N PRO A 126 -3.64 10.06 13.92
CA PRO A 126 -2.94 9.97 15.20
C PRO A 126 -3.68 10.79 16.25
N PRO A 127 -3.68 10.36 17.52
CA PRO A 127 -4.26 11.13 18.61
C PRO A 127 -3.47 12.44 18.80
N LEU A 128 -4.19 13.52 19.08
CA LEU A 128 -3.60 14.86 19.29
C LEU A 128 -3.00 15.05 20.70
N ASP A 129 -2.84 13.96 21.47
CA ASP A 129 -2.34 14.00 22.85
C ASP A 129 -0.82 14.19 22.97
N GLY A 130 -0.11 14.30 21.85
CA GLY A 130 1.32 14.55 21.79
C GLY A 130 2.21 13.45 22.36
N THR A 131 1.65 12.29 22.72
CA THR A 131 2.44 11.18 23.26
C THR A 131 3.25 10.51 22.14
N PRO A 132 4.60 10.52 22.18
CA PRO A 132 5.40 9.81 21.19
C PRO A 132 5.14 8.30 21.29
N ARG A 133 4.59 7.73 20.24
CA ARG A 133 4.38 6.28 20.09
C ARG A 133 4.88 5.86 18.71
N GLY A 134 5.21 4.58 18.57
CA GLY A 134 5.48 4.05 17.23
C GLY A 134 4.29 4.30 16.30
N ILE A 135 4.54 4.54 15.01
CA ILE A 135 3.50 4.93 14.06
C ILE A 135 2.33 3.95 14.04
N LEU A 136 2.58 2.66 14.14
CA LEU A 136 1.53 1.62 14.18
C LEU A 136 0.72 1.64 15.47
N GLU A 137 1.28 2.13 16.57
CA GLU A 137 0.59 2.27 17.86
C GLU A 137 -0.27 3.53 17.90
N THR A 138 0.13 4.56 17.18
CA THR A 138 -0.61 5.83 17.09
C THR A 138 -1.79 5.77 16.12
N LEU A 139 -1.77 4.84 15.16
CA LEU A 139 -2.85 4.65 14.20
C LEU A 139 -4.07 4.01 14.87
N ARG A 140 -4.82 4.78 15.62
CA ARG A 140 -6.13 4.40 16.11
C ARG A 140 -7.18 4.69 15.03
N VAL A 141 -8.15 3.79 14.91
CA VAL A 141 -9.29 4.01 14.01
C VAL A 141 -9.93 5.34 14.35
N SER A 142 -9.74 6.36 13.52
CA SER A 142 -10.66 7.46 13.55
C SER A 142 -11.99 6.92 13.02
N ARG A 143 -12.96 6.75 13.91
CA ARG A 143 -14.31 6.85 13.43
C ARG A 143 -14.37 8.18 12.68
N ARG A 144 -14.64 8.17 11.37
CA ARG A 144 -15.15 9.37 10.71
C ARG A 144 -16.16 9.94 11.67
N ALA A 145 -15.88 11.13 12.21
CA ALA A 145 -16.91 11.87 12.89
C ALA A 145 -18.11 11.82 11.94
N ALA A 146 -19.19 11.19 12.39
CA ALA A 146 -20.39 11.12 11.58
C ALA A 146 -20.68 12.58 11.26
N ALA A 147 -20.49 12.97 10.00
CA ALA A 147 -20.77 14.31 9.57
C ALA A 147 -22.19 14.56 10.07
N LYS A 148 -22.33 15.47 11.02
CA LYS A 148 -23.64 15.90 11.49
C LYS A 148 -24.41 16.14 10.22
N ARG A 149 -25.52 15.43 10.04
CA ARG A 149 -26.43 15.64 8.93
C ARG A 149 -26.83 17.10 8.99
N ALA A 150 -26.08 17.96 8.29
CA ALA A 150 -26.63 19.19 7.85
C ALA A 150 -27.77 18.79 6.92
N SER A 151 -28.95 19.28 7.20
CA SER A 151 -30.19 19.09 6.43
C SER A 151 -30.00 19.62 5.00
N GLY A 152 -29.46 18.80 4.14
CA GLY A 152 -29.20 19.08 2.75
C GLY A 152 -28.53 17.85 2.16
N GLY A 153 -29.31 17.08 1.39
CA GLY A 153 -28.96 15.75 0.92
C GLY A 153 -27.71 15.68 0.05
N HIS A 154 -26.57 15.46 0.69
CA HIS A 154 -25.39 14.97 0.00
C HIS A 154 -25.29 13.47 0.24
N ALA A 155 -25.24 12.72 -0.85
CA ALA A 155 -24.97 11.30 -0.83
C ALA A 155 -23.70 11.01 0.02
N PRO A 156 -23.66 9.92 0.80
CA PRO A 156 -22.48 9.56 1.55
C PRO A 156 -21.32 9.41 0.55
N HIS A 157 -20.19 10.08 0.80
CA HIS A 157 -18.98 9.90 0.02
C HIS A 157 -18.70 8.40 -0.16
N PRO A 158 -18.39 7.95 -1.38
CA PRO A 158 -18.05 6.56 -1.61
C PRO A 158 -16.93 6.18 -0.64
N LYS A 159 -17.07 5.05 0.05
CA LYS A 159 -16.02 4.52 0.92
C LYS A 159 -14.77 4.41 0.04
N SER A 160 -13.70 5.09 0.43
CA SER A 160 -12.43 5.00 -0.29
C SER A 160 -12.05 3.53 -0.42
N ARG A 161 -11.69 3.09 -1.61
CA ARG A 161 -11.34 1.71 -1.91
C ARG A 161 -10.06 1.69 -2.71
N LYS A 162 -9.19 0.72 -2.41
CA LYS A 162 -8.01 0.43 -3.21
C LYS A 162 -8.26 -0.78 -4.09
N VAL A 163 -7.67 -0.75 -5.26
CA VAL A 163 -7.76 -1.81 -6.25
C VAL A 163 -6.76 -2.90 -5.93
N VAL A 164 -7.13 -4.16 -6.18
CA VAL A 164 -6.23 -5.31 -6.20
C VAL A 164 -6.29 -5.91 -7.59
N LEU A 165 -5.15 -5.95 -8.26
CA LEU A 165 -5.02 -6.52 -9.58
C LEU A 165 -4.71 -8.01 -9.47
N THR A 166 -5.27 -8.84 -10.36
CA THR A 166 -4.92 -10.26 -10.45
C THR A 166 -4.33 -10.59 -11.83
N ARG A 167 -3.53 -11.64 -11.93
CA ARG A 167 -2.92 -12.07 -13.20
C ARG A 167 -3.95 -12.41 -14.29
N ARG A 168 -5.18 -12.65 -13.93
CA ARG A 168 -6.27 -12.94 -14.86
C ARG A 168 -6.94 -11.69 -15.45
N PHE A 169 -6.35 -10.52 -15.16
CA PHE A 169 -6.80 -9.24 -15.70
C PHE A 169 -6.33 -9.03 -17.12
#